data_acde85c899286601661138a237f25533
#
_entry.id   acde85c899286601661138a237f25533
#
_cell.length_a   1.000
_cell.length_b   1.000
_cell.length_c   1.000
_cell.angle_alpha   90.00
_cell.angle_beta   90.00
_cell.angle_gamma   90.00
#
_symmetry.space_group_name_H-M   'P 1'
#
loop_
_entity.id
_entity.type
_entity.pdbx_description
1 polymer ?
#
loop_
_entity_poly.entity_id
_entity_poly.type
_entity_poly.pdbx_seq_one_letter_code
_entity_poly.pdbx_strand_id
1 'polypeptide(L)'
;MGNCRIQNISPPCGYRVEGIDLIRLLDFDDFNGFKFDGDDLYSNCLVTAVLRSGDFVEVDSPDTAKYTSAIQNGVYSHTLETFIGDLSADLEATLHLATKRRYIALFHTKSGRYHAFAYEAGATVSYANQTAEGVGSLVTITAASIYPLFEVSENAFTAETYSSEFLPDFDNGAYCEVN
;
A
#
# COMPACT_ATOMS: atom_id res chain seq x y z
N MET A 1 14.09 -9.39 26.28
CA MET A 1 12.61 -9.41 26.14
C MET A 1 12.11 -8.02 26.43
N GLY A 2 11.79 -7.26 25.37
CA GLY A 2 11.22 -5.91 25.51
C GLY A 2 9.83 -6.01 26.12
N ASN A 3 9.59 -5.27 27.19
CA ASN A 3 8.26 -5.11 27.76
C ASN A 3 7.37 -4.33 26.78
N CYS A 4 6.60 -5.02 25.98
CA CYS A 4 5.50 -4.40 25.23
C CYS A 4 4.44 -3.91 26.22
N ARG A 5 4.64 -2.72 26.78
CA ARG A 5 3.59 -2.05 27.58
C ARG A 5 2.74 -1.21 26.63
N ILE A 6 1.43 -1.38 26.73
CA ILE A 6 0.47 -0.48 26.10
C ILE A 6 0.76 0.93 26.64
N GLN A 7 1.07 1.85 25.73
CA GLN A 7 1.26 3.26 26.04
C GLN A 7 -0.11 3.96 26.07
N ASN A 8 -0.17 5.15 26.67
CA ASN A 8 -1.37 5.96 26.65
C ASN A 8 -1.82 6.26 25.23
N ILE A 9 -3.03 5.87 24.90
CA ILE A 9 -3.64 6.14 23.58
C ILE A 9 -4.21 7.56 23.64
N SER A 10 -3.49 8.51 23.09
CA SER A 10 -3.96 9.90 22.95
C SER A 10 -3.97 10.29 21.48
N PRO A 11 -5.09 10.85 20.98
CA PRO A 11 -5.09 11.37 19.62
C PRO A 11 -4.13 12.56 19.53
N PRO A 12 -3.42 12.74 18.40
CA PRO A 12 -2.59 13.91 18.21
C PRO A 12 -3.45 15.18 18.28
N CYS A 13 -2.94 16.19 18.97
CA CYS A 13 -3.57 17.52 18.96
C CYS A 13 -3.38 18.15 17.58
N GLY A 14 -4.47 18.32 16.83
CA GLY A 14 -4.41 18.94 15.50
C GLY A 14 -5.76 18.95 14.81
N TYR A 15 -5.86 19.79 13.79
CA TYR A 15 -7.02 19.83 12.91
C TYR A 15 -7.08 18.52 12.11
N ARG A 16 -8.17 17.77 12.23
CA ARG A 16 -8.34 16.54 11.46
C ARG A 16 -8.87 16.89 10.08
N VAL A 17 -8.05 16.67 9.06
CA VAL A 17 -8.51 16.66 7.68
C VAL A 17 -8.85 15.21 7.34
N GLU A 18 -10.10 14.94 7.02
CA GLU A 18 -10.59 13.61 6.67
C GLU A 18 -10.42 13.33 5.18
N GLY A 19 -10.21 12.07 4.84
CA GLY A 19 -10.19 11.57 3.47
C GLY A 19 -8.83 11.10 2.99
N ILE A 20 -8.85 10.47 1.83
CA ILE A 20 -7.71 9.95 1.08
C ILE A 20 -7.65 10.74 -0.22
N ASP A 21 -6.48 11.19 -0.62
CA ASP A 21 -6.28 11.97 -1.83
C ASP A 21 -5.52 11.23 -2.93
N LEU A 22 -4.77 10.19 -2.56
CA LEU A 22 -4.00 9.41 -3.52
C LEU A 22 -4.00 7.93 -3.13
N ILE A 23 -4.24 7.07 -4.11
CA ILE A 23 -4.14 5.61 -3.98
C ILE A 23 -3.14 5.11 -5.02
N ARG A 24 -2.24 4.23 -4.60
CA ARG A 24 -1.27 3.53 -5.45
C ARG A 24 -1.42 2.03 -5.28
N LEU A 25 -1.41 1.32 -6.38
CA LEU A 25 -1.42 -0.14 -6.41
C LEU A 25 -0.12 -0.63 -7.03
N LEU A 26 0.51 -1.59 -6.40
CA LEU A 26 1.65 -2.32 -6.94
C LEU A 26 1.21 -3.76 -7.20
N ASP A 27 1.45 -4.28 -8.39
CA ASP A 27 1.20 -5.70 -8.66
C ASP A 27 1.97 -6.57 -7.66
N PHE A 28 1.29 -7.55 -7.10
CA PHE A 28 1.88 -8.41 -6.07
C PHE A 28 3.04 -9.25 -6.61
N ASP A 29 3.01 -9.57 -7.90
CA ASP A 29 4.10 -10.32 -8.58
C ASP A 29 5.38 -9.46 -8.70
N ASP A 30 5.24 -8.14 -8.70
CA ASP A 30 6.36 -7.19 -8.75
C ASP A 30 6.82 -6.73 -7.36
N PHE A 31 6.14 -7.17 -6.31
CA PHE A 31 6.46 -6.82 -4.94
C PHE A 31 7.50 -7.76 -4.34
N ASN A 32 8.62 -7.20 -3.88
CA ASN A 32 9.74 -7.96 -3.31
C ASN A 32 9.84 -7.82 -1.78
N GLY A 33 9.00 -7.01 -1.15
CA GLY A 33 8.94 -6.84 0.29
C GLY A 33 8.96 -5.41 0.77
N PHE A 34 8.80 -5.22 2.07
CA PHE A 34 9.00 -3.95 2.75
C PHE A 34 10.30 -3.95 3.54
N LYS A 35 10.98 -2.82 3.55
CA LYS A 35 12.06 -2.53 4.49
C LYS A 35 11.47 -1.71 5.63
N PHE A 36 11.64 -2.17 6.85
CA PHE A 36 11.13 -1.51 8.05
C PHE A 36 12.19 -0.65 8.73
N ASP A 37 11.74 0.33 9.49
CA ASP A 37 12.63 1.11 10.35
C ASP A 37 12.97 0.28 11.59
N GLY A 38 14.18 -0.24 11.64
CA GLY A 38 14.64 -1.19 12.66
C GLY A 38 14.49 -2.66 12.24
N ASP A 39 15.06 -3.53 13.06
CA ASP A 39 15.16 -4.97 12.77
C ASP A 39 13.89 -5.77 13.13
N ASP A 40 12.88 -5.12 13.72
CA ASP A 40 11.69 -5.78 14.24
C ASP A 40 10.40 -5.21 13.66
N LEU A 41 9.74 -6.03 12.82
CA LEU A 41 8.44 -5.76 12.22
C LEU A 41 7.37 -5.32 13.24
N TYR A 42 7.44 -5.86 14.45
CA TYR A 42 6.44 -5.63 15.49
C TYR A 42 6.73 -4.39 16.35
N SER A 43 7.93 -3.85 16.29
CA SER A 43 8.31 -2.70 17.13
C SER A 43 7.88 -1.37 16.52
N ASN A 44 7.80 -1.24 15.21
CA ASN A 44 7.69 0.06 14.58
C ASN A 44 6.62 0.22 13.51
N CYS A 45 6.15 -0.81 12.83
CA CYS A 45 5.16 -0.78 11.75
C CYS A 45 5.39 0.32 10.69
N LEU A 46 6.61 0.91 10.64
CA LEU A 46 7.00 1.97 9.73
C LEU A 46 7.82 1.38 8.58
N VAL A 47 7.29 1.50 7.38
CA VAL A 47 7.95 1.09 6.14
C VAL A 47 8.82 2.23 5.62
N THR A 48 10.12 1.99 5.51
CA THR A 48 11.10 2.97 5.01
C THR A 48 11.39 2.81 3.52
N ALA A 49 11.15 1.63 2.94
CA ALA A 49 11.22 1.40 1.50
C ALA A 49 10.26 0.30 1.07
N VAL A 50 9.74 0.43 -0.15
CA VAL A 50 8.97 -0.61 -0.86
C VAL A 50 9.89 -1.22 -1.91
N LEU A 51 10.28 -2.47 -1.70
CA LEU A 51 11.12 -3.21 -2.64
C LEU A 51 10.24 -3.74 -3.78
N ARG A 52 10.54 -3.35 -5.00
CA ARG A 52 9.70 -3.65 -6.14
C ARG A 52 10.50 -3.78 -7.43
N SER A 53 9.98 -4.52 -8.40
CA SER A 53 10.50 -4.64 -9.77
C SER A 53 9.61 -3.95 -10.81
N GLY A 54 8.37 -3.62 -10.47
CA GLY A 54 7.41 -2.93 -11.34
C GLY A 54 7.03 -1.53 -10.85
N ASP A 55 6.20 -0.84 -11.62
CA ASP A 55 5.73 0.50 -11.33
C ASP A 55 4.43 0.49 -10.54
N PHE A 56 4.21 1.57 -9.80
CA PHE A 56 2.92 1.82 -9.18
C PHE A 56 1.88 2.25 -10.22
N VAL A 57 0.68 1.74 -10.07
CA VAL A 57 -0.50 2.23 -10.76
C VAL A 57 -1.24 3.19 -9.84
N GLU A 58 -1.42 4.43 -10.26
CA GLU A 58 -2.20 5.40 -9.51
C GLU A 58 -3.69 5.22 -9.81
N VAL A 59 -4.48 5.22 -8.77
CA VAL A 59 -5.94 5.26 -8.86
C VAL A 59 -6.37 6.66 -8.48
N ASP A 60 -6.93 7.37 -9.43
CA ASP A 60 -7.47 8.71 -9.17
C ASP A 60 -8.62 8.59 -8.16
N SER A 61 -8.44 9.25 -7.03
CA SER A 61 -9.34 9.14 -5.90
C SER A 61 -9.88 10.51 -5.54
N PRO A 62 -10.90 10.99 -6.27
CA PRO A 62 -11.56 12.21 -5.85
C PRO A 62 -12.21 11.96 -4.49
N ASP A 63 -11.99 12.79 -3.52
CA ASP A 63 -12.58 12.99 -2.19
C ASP A 63 -13.53 11.92 -1.58
N THR A 64 -13.84 10.86 -2.31
CA THR A 64 -14.78 9.79 -1.96
C THR A 64 -14.11 8.55 -1.39
N ALA A 65 -12.78 8.47 -1.45
CA ALA A 65 -12.07 7.29 -0.98
C ALA A 65 -12.10 7.21 0.55
N LYS A 66 -12.40 6.01 1.04
CA LYS A 66 -12.43 5.69 2.46
C LYS A 66 -11.73 4.37 2.73
N TYR A 67 -11.05 4.31 3.85
CA TYR A 67 -10.42 3.10 4.35
C TYR A 67 -11.05 2.68 5.67
N THR A 68 -11.30 1.39 5.80
CA THR A 68 -11.75 0.77 7.05
C THR A 68 -10.95 -0.50 7.32
N SER A 69 -10.70 -0.77 8.59
CA SER A 69 -10.13 -2.04 9.01
C SER A 69 -10.83 -2.56 10.26
N ALA A 70 -10.94 -3.87 10.35
CA ALA A 70 -11.46 -4.56 11.52
C ALA A 70 -10.54 -5.73 11.87
N ILE A 71 -10.43 -6.06 13.14
CA ILE A 71 -9.72 -7.25 13.61
C ILE A 71 -10.70 -8.24 14.19
N GLN A 72 -10.62 -9.49 13.73
CA GLN A 72 -11.40 -10.59 14.27
C GLN A 72 -10.52 -11.83 14.36
N ASN A 73 -10.46 -12.42 15.55
CA ASN A 73 -9.64 -13.63 15.80
C ASN A 73 -8.17 -13.50 15.37
N GLY A 74 -7.57 -12.31 15.53
CA GLY A 74 -6.18 -12.05 15.15
C GLY A 74 -5.95 -11.82 13.65
N VAL A 75 -7.00 -11.78 12.84
CA VAL A 75 -6.93 -11.45 11.42
C VAL A 75 -7.50 -10.06 11.19
N TYR A 76 -6.74 -9.22 10.49
CA TYR A 76 -7.17 -7.90 10.05
C TYR A 76 -7.88 -8.03 8.70
N SER A 77 -9.05 -7.42 8.60
CA SER A 77 -9.78 -7.24 7.37
C SER A 77 -9.63 -5.78 6.93
N HIS A 78 -8.95 -5.54 5.84
CA HIS A 78 -8.72 -4.21 5.28
C HIS A 78 -9.66 -3.99 4.10
N THR A 79 -10.29 -2.82 4.04
CA THR A 79 -11.16 -2.43 2.93
C THR A 79 -10.88 -0.98 2.57
N LEU A 80 -10.54 -0.74 1.32
CA LEU A 80 -10.34 0.58 0.73
C LEU A 80 -11.34 0.73 -0.42
N GLU A 81 -12.20 1.70 -0.35
CA GLU A 81 -13.22 1.99 -1.37
C GLU A 81 -12.98 3.35 -1.98
N THR A 82 -13.15 3.44 -3.29
CA THR A 82 -13.12 4.71 -4.03
C THR A 82 -14.12 4.68 -5.17
N PHE A 83 -14.62 5.84 -5.56
CA PHE A 83 -15.55 5.99 -6.67
C PHE A 83 -14.85 6.69 -7.83
N ILE A 84 -14.91 6.08 -9.00
CA ILE A 84 -14.37 6.62 -10.24
C ILE A 84 -15.56 7.05 -11.11
N GLY A 85 -15.70 8.34 -11.36
CA GLY A 85 -16.82 8.94 -12.10
C GLY A 85 -16.73 8.75 -13.61
N ASP A 86 -16.43 7.54 -14.07
CA ASP A 86 -16.34 7.17 -15.50
C ASP A 86 -16.88 5.76 -15.74
N LEU A 87 -17.46 5.52 -16.90
CA LEU A 87 -17.91 4.22 -17.40
C LEU A 87 -17.43 3.97 -18.84
N SER A 88 -16.23 4.49 -19.17
CA SER A 88 -15.63 4.24 -20.48
C SER A 88 -15.24 2.77 -20.67
N ALA A 89 -15.21 2.32 -21.92
CA ALA A 89 -14.80 0.95 -22.25
C ALA A 89 -13.35 0.66 -21.83
N ASP A 90 -12.48 1.67 -21.85
CA ASP A 90 -11.09 1.54 -21.44
C ASP A 90 -10.96 1.36 -19.94
N LEU A 91 -11.74 2.11 -19.15
CA LEU A 91 -11.80 1.93 -17.71
C LEU A 91 -12.35 0.55 -17.34
N GLU A 92 -13.44 0.13 -17.98
CA GLU A 92 -14.06 -1.19 -17.76
C GLU A 92 -13.06 -2.32 -18.05
N ALA A 93 -12.32 -2.24 -19.15
CA ALA A 93 -11.29 -3.22 -19.50
C ALA A 93 -10.16 -3.23 -18.44
N THR A 94 -9.74 -2.07 -17.97
CA THR A 94 -8.69 -1.93 -16.95
C THR A 94 -9.14 -2.51 -15.61
N LEU A 95 -10.35 -2.18 -15.16
CA LEU A 95 -10.92 -2.71 -13.92
C LEU A 95 -11.13 -4.23 -14.00
N HIS A 96 -11.58 -4.73 -15.16
CA HIS A 96 -11.72 -6.17 -15.36
C HIS A 96 -10.37 -6.89 -15.25
N LEU A 97 -9.30 -6.35 -15.83
CA LEU A 97 -7.96 -6.90 -15.68
C LEU A 97 -7.49 -6.83 -14.21
N ALA A 98 -7.76 -5.74 -13.51
CA ALA A 98 -7.41 -5.56 -12.11
C ALA A 98 -8.05 -6.64 -11.22
N THR A 99 -9.26 -7.12 -11.52
CA THR A 99 -9.89 -8.20 -10.74
C THR A 99 -9.17 -9.55 -10.83
N LYS A 100 -8.29 -9.74 -11.82
CA LYS A 100 -7.56 -11.00 -12.05
C LYS A 100 -6.22 -11.09 -11.32
N ARG A 101 -5.78 -9.99 -10.73
CA ARG A 101 -4.48 -9.88 -10.08
C ARG A 101 -4.62 -9.52 -8.61
N ARG A 102 -3.51 -9.55 -7.91
CA ARG A 102 -3.39 -9.11 -6.52
C ARG A 102 -2.47 -7.91 -6.45
N TYR A 103 -2.66 -7.08 -5.45
CA TYR A 103 -1.93 -5.83 -5.32
C TYR A 103 -1.51 -5.57 -3.88
N ILE A 104 -0.38 -4.90 -3.73
CA ILE A 104 -0.08 -4.14 -2.51
C ILE A 104 -0.76 -2.79 -2.68
N ALA A 105 -1.59 -2.43 -1.72
CA ALA A 105 -2.31 -1.17 -1.74
C ALA A 105 -1.65 -0.15 -0.82
N LEU A 106 -1.32 1.01 -1.37
CA LEU A 106 -0.80 2.16 -0.64
C LEU A 106 -1.76 3.33 -0.81
N PHE A 107 -1.89 4.15 0.21
CA PHE A 107 -2.71 5.36 0.13
C PHE A 107 -2.15 6.49 0.99
N HIS A 108 -2.39 7.71 0.53
CA HIS A 108 -2.06 8.93 1.25
C HIS A 108 -3.32 9.55 1.81
N THR A 109 -3.26 9.97 3.07
CA THR A 109 -4.36 10.65 3.76
C THR A 109 -4.16 12.16 3.68
N LYS A 110 -5.24 12.92 3.58
CA LYS A 110 -5.21 14.39 3.62
C LYS A 110 -4.58 14.96 4.90
N SER A 111 -4.43 14.14 5.92
CA SER A 111 -3.68 14.50 7.14
C SER A 111 -2.16 14.40 6.98
N GLY A 112 -1.65 14.05 5.80
CA GLY A 112 -0.22 13.98 5.47
C GLY A 112 0.45 12.67 5.88
N ARG A 113 -0.30 11.58 6.03
CA ARG A 113 0.26 10.26 6.34
C ARG A 113 0.06 9.28 5.21
N TYR A 114 1.07 8.45 5.01
CA TYR A 114 1.09 7.40 4.00
C TYR A 114 0.91 6.05 4.68
N HIS A 115 0.13 5.20 4.08
CA HIS A 115 -0.17 3.87 4.62
C HIS A 115 -0.09 2.80 3.54
N ALA A 116 0.16 1.55 3.97
CA ALA A 116 0.14 0.37 3.11
C ALA A 116 -0.51 -0.82 3.82
N PHE A 117 -1.14 -1.68 3.06
CA PHE A 117 -1.68 -2.96 3.53
C PHE A 117 -1.58 -4.06 2.47
N ALA A 118 -1.98 -5.26 2.83
CA ALA A 118 -1.96 -6.45 1.99
C ALA A 118 -0.57 -7.10 1.80
N TYR A 119 0.35 -6.90 2.74
CA TYR A 119 1.73 -7.38 2.69
C TYR A 119 1.86 -8.90 2.43
N GLU A 120 1.00 -9.71 3.03
CA GLU A 120 1.19 -11.17 3.09
C GLU A 120 0.70 -11.89 1.84
N ALA A 121 -0.47 -11.50 1.33
CA ALA A 121 -1.15 -12.24 0.27
C ALA A 121 -1.67 -11.37 -0.88
N GLY A 122 -1.40 -10.07 -0.82
CA GLY A 122 -1.96 -9.09 -1.74
C GLY A 122 -3.46 -8.84 -1.52
N ALA A 123 -3.91 -7.66 -1.93
CA ALA A 123 -5.31 -7.27 -1.97
C ALA A 123 -5.97 -7.71 -3.28
N THR A 124 -7.26 -7.98 -3.21
CA THR A 124 -8.11 -8.20 -4.38
C THR A 124 -8.89 -6.95 -4.72
N VAL A 125 -9.08 -6.70 -6.00
CA VAL A 125 -9.87 -5.60 -6.52
C VAL A 125 -11.21 -6.14 -6.99
N SER A 126 -12.28 -5.48 -6.61
CA SER A 126 -13.63 -5.69 -7.15
C SER A 126 -14.26 -4.34 -7.50
N TYR A 127 -15.21 -4.30 -8.40
CA TYR A 127 -15.89 -3.09 -8.76
C TYR A 127 -17.36 -3.32 -9.09
N ALA A 128 -18.15 -2.28 -8.93
CA ALA A 128 -19.58 -2.27 -9.26
C ALA A 128 -19.93 -0.98 -9.98
N ASN A 129 -20.49 -1.12 -11.19
CA ASN A 129 -20.95 0.01 -11.97
C ASN A 129 -22.29 0.51 -11.44
N GLN A 130 -22.44 1.82 -11.35
CA GLN A 130 -23.67 2.44 -10.87
C GLN A 130 -24.01 3.70 -11.65
N THR A 131 -25.30 4.00 -11.73
CA THR A 131 -25.84 5.18 -12.42
C THR A 131 -26.81 6.00 -11.56
N ALA A 132 -27.20 5.48 -10.39
CA ALA A 132 -28.25 6.09 -9.57
C ALA A 132 -27.76 7.22 -8.66
N GLU A 133 -26.56 7.08 -8.07
CA GLU A 133 -25.96 8.06 -7.15
C GLU A 133 -24.74 8.77 -7.77
N GLY A 134 -24.65 8.73 -9.07
CA GLY A 134 -23.53 9.19 -9.88
C GLY A 134 -23.23 8.14 -10.95
N VAL A 135 -22.82 8.58 -12.13
CA VAL A 135 -22.38 7.68 -13.20
C VAL A 135 -20.93 7.33 -12.97
N GLY A 136 -20.64 6.06 -12.72
CA GLY A 136 -19.27 5.63 -12.46
C GLY A 136 -19.16 4.23 -11.86
N SER A 137 -17.96 3.88 -11.42
CA SER A 137 -17.61 2.59 -10.85
C SER A 137 -17.18 2.76 -9.39
N LEU A 138 -17.83 2.05 -8.48
CA LEU A 138 -17.36 1.89 -7.12
C LEU A 138 -16.30 0.77 -7.12
N VAL A 139 -15.07 1.13 -6.83
CA VAL A 139 -13.94 0.20 -6.73
C VAL A 139 -13.67 -0.12 -5.27
N THR A 140 -13.61 -1.40 -4.96
CA THR A 140 -13.34 -1.90 -3.61
C THR A 140 -12.09 -2.79 -3.62
N ILE A 141 -11.13 -2.44 -2.79
CA ILE A 141 -9.87 -3.13 -2.62
C ILE A 141 -9.86 -3.77 -1.24
N THR A 142 -9.80 -5.09 -1.17
CA THR A 142 -9.91 -5.84 0.09
C THR A 142 -8.74 -6.76 0.30
N ALA A 143 -8.30 -6.86 1.56
CA ALA A 143 -7.29 -7.83 1.98
C ALA A 143 -7.60 -8.37 3.37
N ALA A 144 -7.26 -9.63 3.59
CA ALA A 144 -7.19 -10.23 4.91
C ALA A 144 -5.72 -10.51 5.23
N SER A 145 -5.25 -10.11 6.41
CA SER A 145 -3.85 -10.25 6.81
C SER A 145 -3.72 -10.44 8.31
N ILE A 146 -2.67 -11.13 8.74
CA ILE A 146 -2.29 -11.17 10.16
C ILE A 146 -1.56 -9.88 10.60
N TYR A 147 -1.20 -9.03 9.64
CA TYR A 147 -0.52 -7.77 9.89
C TYR A 147 -1.49 -6.60 9.93
N PRO A 148 -1.25 -5.62 10.80
CA PRO A 148 -2.02 -4.38 10.84
C PRO A 148 -1.72 -3.51 9.62
N LEU A 149 -2.38 -2.36 9.56
CA LEU A 149 -2.04 -1.28 8.65
C LEU A 149 -0.62 -0.77 8.96
N PHE A 150 0.23 -0.69 7.94
CA PHE A 150 1.56 -0.12 8.06
C PHE A 150 1.55 1.38 7.77
N GLU A 151 2.34 2.15 8.50
CA GLU A 151 2.70 3.51 8.11
C GLU A 151 3.89 3.44 7.15
N VAL A 152 3.87 4.25 6.09
CA VAL A 152 4.91 4.29 5.06
C VAL A 152 5.57 5.65 5.09
N SER A 153 6.89 5.72 4.98
CA SER A 153 7.58 7.00 4.87
C SER A 153 7.25 7.67 3.53
N GLU A 154 7.24 8.99 3.50
CA GLU A 154 7.00 9.77 2.29
C GLU A 154 7.94 9.34 1.16
N ASN A 155 9.22 9.16 1.46
CA ASN A 155 10.21 8.72 0.48
C ASN A 155 9.90 7.35 -0.11
N ALA A 156 9.44 6.40 0.71
CA ALA A 156 9.06 5.06 0.24
C ALA A 156 7.80 5.08 -0.62
N PHE A 157 6.88 6.00 -0.34
CA PHE A 157 5.65 6.16 -1.11
C PHE A 157 5.89 6.87 -2.44
N THR A 158 6.76 7.88 -2.47
CA THR A 158 7.02 8.72 -3.66
C THR A 158 8.15 8.21 -4.53
N ALA A 159 8.96 7.24 -4.05
CA ALA A 159 10.10 6.72 -4.80
C ALA A 159 9.67 6.17 -6.17
N GLU A 160 10.13 6.82 -7.22
CA GLU A 160 9.96 6.37 -8.61
C GLU A 160 11.01 5.34 -9.02
N THR A 161 12.08 5.21 -8.22
CA THR A 161 13.22 4.35 -8.56
C THR A 161 13.10 2.98 -7.92
N TYR A 162 13.40 1.96 -8.71
CA TYR A 162 13.63 0.60 -8.24
C TYR A 162 14.73 0.61 -7.20
N SER A 163 14.51 0.06 -6.02
CA SER A 163 15.61 -0.18 -5.10
C SER A 163 16.42 -1.36 -5.62
N SER A 164 17.48 -1.07 -6.35
CA SER A 164 18.44 -2.04 -6.84
C SER A 164 19.33 -2.63 -5.73
N GLU A 165 18.94 -2.51 -4.47
CA GLU A 165 19.71 -3.04 -3.34
C GLU A 165 19.76 -4.58 -3.25
N PHE A 166 19.26 -5.29 -4.26
CA PHE A 166 19.41 -6.74 -4.35
C PHE A 166 20.43 -7.17 -5.41
N LEU A 167 21.36 -6.30 -5.78
CA LEU A 167 22.61 -6.78 -6.34
C LEU A 167 23.50 -7.16 -5.16
N PRO A 168 23.80 -8.47 -4.95
CA PRO A 168 24.90 -8.81 -4.09
C PRO A 168 26.11 -8.06 -4.64
N ASP A 169 26.72 -7.31 -3.77
CA ASP A 169 27.97 -6.61 -4.02
C ASP A 169 29.02 -7.70 -4.40
N PHE A 170 29.02 -8.06 -5.67
CA PHE A 170 30.17 -8.74 -6.26
C PHE A 170 31.23 -7.68 -6.41
N ASP A 171 31.79 -7.30 -5.28
CA ASP A 171 33.04 -6.58 -5.24
C ASP A 171 34.13 -7.51 -5.79
N ASN A 172 34.29 -7.40 -7.09
CA ASN A 172 35.30 -8.12 -7.85
C ASN A 172 36.66 -7.41 -7.65
N GLY A 173 36.97 -7.13 -6.39
CA GLY A 173 38.26 -6.61 -5.96
C GLY A 173 39.32 -7.67 -5.80
N ALA A 174 39.60 -8.44 -6.83
CA ALA A 174 40.79 -9.28 -6.85
C ALA A 174 41.37 -9.33 -8.26
N TYR A 175 41.87 -8.22 -8.76
CA TYR A 175 42.91 -8.28 -9.72
C TYR A 175 44.22 -8.63 -9.00
N CYS A 176 44.57 -9.90 -9.03
CA CYS A 176 45.93 -10.30 -8.74
C CYS A 176 46.80 -9.77 -9.90
N GLU A 177 47.56 -8.72 -9.64
CA GLU A 177 48.72 -8.40 -10.49
C GLU A 177 49.72 -9.55 -10.37
N VAL A 178 49.91 -10.26 -11.46
CA VAL A 178 51.03 -11.21 -11.62
C VAL A 178 52.21 -10.42 -12.18
N ASN A 179 53.23 -10.26 -11.33
CA ASN A 179 54.57 -9.90 -11.76
C ASN A 179 55.29 -11.10 -12.39
#